data_ff12f4829b4cadcac35de347d264014b
#
_entry.id   ff12f4829b4cadcac35de347d264014b
#
_cell.length_a   1.000
_cell.length_b   1.000
_cell.length_c   1.000
_cell.angle_alpha   90.00
_cell.angle_beta   90.00
_cell.angle_gamma   90.00
#
_symmetry.space_group_name_H-M   'P 1'
#
loop_
_entity.id
_entity.type
_entity.pdbx_description
1 polymer ?
#
loop_
_entity_poly.entity_id
_entity_poly.type
_entity_poly.pdbx_seq_one_letter_code
_entity_poly.pdbx_strand_id
1 'polypeptide(L)'
;IAVFDNQNQVIVNTNDCPYDIAKITASSIKSMYGNIDLLLVGYVAASSWPHCYNLPEEEKKSAAILKQQKKLETIKEYLELLEPKYYIPFAGRYTLCGKNTSLNEYRGEPELEDAFEWTCKNISQEKYKGIILNNDSWFNIDTGTSSKEYSPVDKKDKKKYIESVLSYKKFNYEFESKPKASEVYDLMGKAYENFEKIRQKINWISNTIIILKTNDINNEELMIGISCNGKGINKINENTLRKLEQYMVISLDIRLLKWLLIGPQKANWSNADLGSHLKYDRVGSVYKRGLFYCLNHFFNAR
;
A
#
# COMPACT_ATOMS: atom_id res chain seq x y z
N ILE A 1 15.98 5.65 -1.35
CA ILE A 1 16.31 7.07 -1.45
C ILE A 1 17.11 7.28 -2.73
N ALA A 2 16.78 8.32 -3.49
CA ALA A 2 17.57 8.76 -4.65
C ALA A 2 18.19 10.11 -4.35
N VAL A 3 19.43 10.33 -4.82
CA VAL A 3 20.14 11.61 -4.72
C VAL A 3 20.50 12.07 -6.12
N PHE A 4 20.19 13.32 -6.42
CA PHE A 4 20.57 14.00 -7.66
C PHE A 4 21.53 15.12 -7.30
N ASP A 5 22.75 15.01 -7.78
CA ASP A 5 23.82 15.97 -7.55
C ASP A 5 24.38 16.43 -8.90
N ASN A 6 24.37 17.74 -9.14
CA ASN A 6 24.95 18.37 -10.32
C ASN A 6 26.16 19.25 -9.97
N GLN A 7 26.84 19.01 -8.84
CA GLN A 7 27.98 19.75 -8.28
C GLN A 7 27.62 21.12 -7.67
N ASN A 8 26.44 21.67 -7.96
CA ASN A 8 25.98 22.95 -7.42
C ASN A 8 24.73 22.80 -6.53
N GLN A 9 23.90 21.78 -6.77
CA GLN A 9 22.66 21.58 -6.09
C GLN A 9 22.47 20.10 -5.76
N VAL A 10 21.96 19.81 -4.58
CA VAL A 10 21.66 18.46 -4.10
C VAL A 10 20.17 18.30 -3.86
N ILE A 11 19.56 17.39 -4.60
CA ILE A 11 18.15 17.02 -4.42
C ILE A 11 18.08 15.60 -3.85
N VAL A 12 17.37 15.42 -2.76
CA VAL A 12 17.12 14.12 -2.15
C VAL A 12 15.66 13.74 -2.32
N ASN A 13 15.39 12.52 -2.79
CA ASN A 13 14.06 11.97 -2.90
C ASN A 13 13.94 10.74 -2.02
N THR A 14 13.15 10.81 -0.95
CA THR A 14 12.90 9.68 -0.05
C THR A 14 11.79 8.77 -0.52
N ASN A 15 10.87 9.27 -1.34
CA ASN A 15 9.70 8.55 -1.83
C ASN A 15 9.03 7.70 -0.74
N ASP A 16 8.87 6.40 -0.95
CA ASP A 16 8.21 5.46 -0.02
C ASP A 16 9.18 4.85 1.02
N CYS A 17 10.38 5.39 1.20
CA CYS A 17 11.33 4.87 2.17
C CYS A 17 10.82 5.07 3.61
N PRO A 18 10.55 4.00 4.38
CA PRO A 18 10.20 4.13 5.78
C PRO A 18 11.40 4.68 6.57
N TYR A 19 11.18 5.71 7.38
CA TYR A 19 12.25 6.37 8.11
C TYR A 19 13.05 5.43 9.02
N ASP A 20 12.36 4.55 9.75
CA ASP A 20 12.98 3.58 10.67
C ASP A 20 14.08 2.73 10.01
N ILE A 21 13.92 2.43 8.71
CA ILE A 21 14.87 1.64 7.92
C ILE A 21 15.89 2.55 7.23
N ALA A 22 15.44 3.68 6.72
CA ALA A 22 16.20 4.54 5.85
C ALA A 22 17.05 5.60 6.57
N LYS A 23 16.85 5.82 7.87
CA LYS A 23 17.55 6.85 8.66
C LYS A 23 19.08 6.75 8.59
N ILE A 24 19.63 5.54 8.58
CA ILE A 24 21.07 5.33 8.45
C ILE A 24 21.56 5.82 7.09
N THR A 25 20.88 5.46 6.01
CA THR A 25 21.19 5.94 4.66
C THR A 25 21.01 7.45 4.55
N ALA A 26 19.95 8.01 5.12
CA ALA A 26 19.71 9.45 5.13
C ALA A 26 20.80 10.21 5.89
N SER A 27 21.25 9.69 7.05
CA SER A 27 22.38 10.25 7.79
C SER A 27 23.69 10.22 6.98
N SER A 28 23.95 9.13 6.26
CA SER A 28 25.12 9.02 5.37
C SER A 28 25.05 10.03 4.23
N ILE A 29 23.87 10.25 3.64
CA ILE A 29 23.63 11.25 2.60
C ILE A 29 23.94 12.66 3.18
N LYS A 30 23.39 12.98 4.36
CA LYS A 30 23.65 14.26 5.02
C LYS A 30 25.14 14.48 5.29
N SER A 31 25.85 13.45 5.75
CA SER A 31 27.29 13.51 6.01
C SER A 31 28.10 13.70 4.72
N MET A 32 27.68 13.07 3.62
CA MET A 32 28.39 13.12 2.33
C MET A 32 28.23 14.45 1.60
N TYR A 33 26.98 14.96 1.57
CA TYR A 33 26.63 16.13 0.76
C TYR A 33 26.55 17.44 1.58
N GLY A 34 26.42 17.36 2.90
CA GLY A 34 26.33 18.53 3.78
C GLY A 34 25.03 19.31 3.57
N ASN A 35 25.00 20.17 2.57
CA ASN A 35 23.82 20.99 2.24
C ASN A 35 22.89 20.25 1.29
N ILE A 36 21.62 20.21 1.62
CA ILE A 36 20.55 19.67 0.79
C ILE A 36 19.67 20.84 0.32
N ASP A 37 19.61 21.06 -0.99
CA ASP A 37 18.84 22.18 -1.53
C ASP A 37 17.36 21.90 -1.57
N LEU A 38 16.98 20.65 -1.94
CA LEU A 38 15.58 20.24 -2.04
C LEU A 38 15.38 18.81 -1.54
N LEU A 39 14.39 18.62 -0.70
CA LEU A 39 13.90 17.30 -0.29
C LEU A 39 12.50 17.04 -0.89
N LEU A 40 12.37 15.96 -1.66
CA LEU A 40 11.10 15.36 -2.03
C LEU A 40 10.76 14.30 -0.99
N VAL A 41 9.79 14.57 -0.11
CA VAL A 41 9.46 13.71 1.04
C VAL A 41 8.08 13.09 0.89
N GLY A 42 7.99 11.75 1.00
CA GLY A 42 6.72 11.04 0.93
C GLY A 42 5.80 11.36 2.10
N TYR A 43 4.56 11.77 1.81
CA TYR A 43 3.54 12.10 2.82
C TYR A 43 2.40 11.08 2.90
N VAL A 44 2.36 10.09 2.01
CA VAL A 44 1.41 8.99 2.03
C VAL A 44 2.12 7.64 2.01
N ALA A 45 1.39 6.57 2.33
CA ALA A 45 1.88 5.20 2.19
C ALA A 45 0.79 4.32 1.60
N ALA A 46 1.02 3.82 0.40
CA ALA A 46 0.15 2.82 -0.19
C ALA A 46 0.14 1.55 0.69
N SER A 47 -0.99 1.19 1.25
CA SER A 47 -1.20 -0.06 1.97
C SER A 47 -2.69 -0.34 2.12
N SER A 48 -3.06 -1.60 2.22
CA SER A 48 -4.44 -2.05 2.47
C SER A 48 -4.92 -1.80 3.91
N TRP A 49 -4.01 -1.47 4.84
CA TRP A 49 -4.34 -1.16 6.22
C TRP A 49 -4.77 0.32 6.39
N PRO A 50 -5.82 0.60 7.18
CA PRO A 50 -6.77 -0.33 7.82
C PRO A 50 -8.02 -0.62 6.96
N HIS A 51 -8.21 0.09 5.83
CA HIS A 51 -9.46 0.14 5.07
C HIS A 51 -9.90 -1.20 4.46
N CYS A 52 -8.98 -2.11 4.18
CA CYS A 52 -9.28 -3.45 3.68
C CYS A 52 -9.46 -4.50 4.78
N TYR A 53 -9.28 -4.13 6.05
CA TYR A 53 -9.40 -5.06 7.17
C TYR A 53 -10.81 -5.07 7.73
N ASN A 54 -11.28 -6.26 8.13
CA ASN A 54 -12.56 -6.45 8.81
C ASN A 54 -12.41 -6.04 10.29
N LEU A 55 -12.56 -4.75 10.55
CA LEU A 55 -12.50 -4.12 11.85
C LEU A 55 -13.82 -3.42 12.16
N PRO A 56 -14.21 -3.31 13.43
CA PRO A 56 -15.27 -2.39 13.83
C PRO A 56 -15.01 -0.97 13.29
N GLU A 57 -16.06 -0.25 12.92
CA GLU A 57 -15.94 1.05 12.24
C GLU A 57 -15.08 2.05 13.03
N GLU A 58 -15.30 2.14 14.35
CA GLU A 58 -14.55 3.06 15.21
C GLU A 58 -13.08 2.67 15.33
N GLU A 59 -12.77 1.39 15.38
CA GLU A 59 -11.39 0.91 15.37
C GLU A 59 -10.71 1.22 14.03
N LYS A 60 -11.43 1.04 12.91
CA LYS A 60 -10.93 1.37 11.57
C LYS A 60 -10.64 2.87 11.43
N LYS A 61 -11.52 3.74 11.92
CA LYS A 61 -11.31 5.21 11.95
C LYS A 61 -10.09 5.57 12.80
N SER A 62 -10.00 5.02 14.00
CA SER A 62 -8.86 5.26 14.90
C SER A 62 -7.54 4.82 14.29
N ALA A 63 -7.51 3.63 13.66
CA ALA A 63 -6.33 3.13 12.97
C ALA A 63 -5.93 4.00 11.77
N ALA A 64 -6.91 4.55 11.04
CA ALA A 64 -6.66 5.48 9.93
C ALA A 64 -6.03 6.79 10.43
N ILE A 65 -6.53 7.36 11.53
CA ILE A 65 -5.97 8.56 12.16
C ILE A 65 -4.53 8.32 12.61
N LEU A 66 -4.26 7.22 13.31
CA LEU A 66 -2.91 6.86 13.77
C LEU A 66 -1.93 6.68 12.59
N LYS A 67 -2.38 6.02 11.51
CA LYS A 67 -1.57 5.88 10.29
C LYS A 67 -1.21 7.24 9.70
N GLN A 68 -2.19 8.16 9.61
CA GLN A 68 -1.98 9.50 9.11
C GLN A 68 -0.98 10.28 9.96
N GLN A 69 -1.15 10.29 11.29
CA GLN A 69 -0.24 10.95 12.22
C GLN A 69 1.19 10.44 12.07
N LYS A 70 1.39 9.12 12.05
CA LYS A 70 2.71 8.52 11.87
C LYS A 70 3.39 8.97 10.57
N LYS A 71 2.61 9.18 9.49
CA LYS A 71 3.17 9.65 8.22
C LYS A 71 3.59 11.12 8.26
N LEU A 72 2.80 11.95 8.91
CA LEU A 72 3.14 13.35 9.12
C LEU A 72 4.39 13.51 9.99
N GLU A 73 4.50 12.71 11.06
CA GLU A 73 5.71 12.66 11.90
C GLU A 73 6.95 12.24 11.10
N THR A 74 6.82 11.27 10.17
CA THR A 74 7.92 10.86 9.29
C THR A 74 8.44 12.00 8.42
N ILE A 75 7.57 12.91 7.95
CA ILE A 75 8.02 14.12 7.23
C ILE A 75 8.94 14.96 8.12
N LYS A 76 8.50 15.21 9.36
CA LYS A 76 9.28 15.97 10.34
C LYS A 76 10.63 15.32 10.61
N GLU A 77 10.67 14.02 10.85
CA GLU A 77 11.90 13.26 11.09
C GLU A 77 12.91 13.39 9.94
N TYR A 78 12.46 13.31 8.69
CA TYR A 78 13.32 13.50 7.53
C TYR A 78 13.82 14.95 7.39
N LEU A 79 12.94 15.93 7.65
CA LEU A 79 13.32 17.35 7.59
C LEU A 79 14.37 17.71 8.66
N GLU A 80 14.20 17.21 9.87
CA GLU A 80 15.14 17.42 10.97
C GLU A 80 16.50 16.74 10.72
N LEU A 81 16.51 15.56 10.08
CA LEU A 81 17.73 14.82 9.79
C LEU A 81 18.51 15.38 8.59
N LEU A 82 17.81 15.69 7.50
CA LEU A 82 18.42 16.12 6.25
C LEU A 82 18.67 17.64 6.18
N GLU A 83 17.91 18.40 6.95
CA GLU A 83 17.97 19.86 7.01
C GLU A 83 18.02 20.53 5.61
N PRO A 84 16.99 20.27 4.77
CA PRO A 84 16.97 20.84 3.42
C PRO A 84 16.60 22.32 3.45
N LYS A 85 17.04 23.08 2.45
CA LYS A 85 16.63 24.48 2.24
C LYS A 85 15.15 24.56 1.85
N TYR A 86 14.73 23.66 0.94
CA TYR A 86 13.34 23.52 0.47
C TYR A 86 12.86 22.11 0.64
N TYR A 87 11.54 21.92 0.84
CA TYR A 87 10.91 20.60 0.76
C TYR A 87 9.61 20.64 -0.01
N ILE A 88 9.29 19.54 -0.67
CA ILE A 88 8.03 19.31 -1.37
C ILE A 88 7.42 18.01 -0.83
N PRO A 89 6.19 18.03 -0.26
CA PRO A 89 5.45 16.82 -0.03
C PRO A 89 5.23 16.08 -1.35
N PHE A 90 5.77 14.87 -1.46
CA PHE A 90 5.91 14.11 -2.70
C PHE A 90 5.25 12.73 -2.58
N ALA A 91 5.16 11.99 -3.70
CA ALA A 91 4.48 10.69 -3.79
C ALA A 91 2.99 10.80 -3.42
N GLY A 92 2.25 11.35 -4.36
CA GLY A 92 0.89 11.80 -4.23
C GLY A 92 -0.14 10.75 -3.81
N ARG A 93 -1.24 11.23 -3.30
CA ARG A 93 -2.40 10.45 -2.88
C ARG A 93 -3.10 9.82 -4.07
N TYR A 94 -3.46 8.53 -3.95
CA TYR A 94 -4.33 7.84 -4.90
C TYR A 94 -5.78 7.86 -4.43
N THR A 95 -6.72 7.62 -5.35
CA THR A 95 -8.16 7.51 -5.05
C THR A 95 -8.67 6.15 -5.52
N LEU A 96 -9.32 5.41 -4.63
CA LEU A 96 -9.93 4.13 -4.95
C LEU A 96 -11.18 4.35 -5.81
N CYS A 97 -11.37 3.49 -6.80
CA CYS A 97 -12.49 3.56 -7.75
C CYS A 97 -13.36 2.30 -7.69
N GLY A 98 -14.43 2.26 -8.48
CA GLY A 98 -15.35 1.14 -8.59
C GLY A 98 -15.97 0.79 -7.24
N LYS A 99 -16.14 -0.48 -7.00
CA LYS A 99 -16.71 -1.02 -5.74
C LYS A 99 -15.90 -0.70 -4.48
N ASN A 100 -14.70 -0.15 -4.63
CA ASN A 100 -13.82 0.21 -3.51
C ASN A 100 -13.90 1.69 -3.13
N THR A 101 -14.74 2.50 -3.77
CA THR A 101 -14.84 3.95 -3.49
C THR A 101 -15.17 4.27 -2.04
N SER A 102 -16.03 3.51 -1.38
CA SER A 102 -16.38 3.70 0.04
C SER A 102 -15.20 3.53 1.00
N LEU A 103 -14.16 2.82 0.59
CA LEU A 103 -12.95 2.63 1.39
C LEU A 103 -12.05 3.87 1.47
N ASN A 104 -12.28 4.85 0.59
CA ASN A 104 -11.49 6.09 0.59
C ASN A 104 -11.52 6.82 1.93
N GLU A 105 -12.61 6.69 2.68
CA GLU A 105 -12.78 7.31 3.99
C GLU A 105 -11.82 6.78 5.06
N TYR A 106 -11.43 5.49 4.94
CA TYR A 106 -10.66 4.79 5.99
C TYR A 106 -9.19 4.57 5.62
N ARG A 107 -8.65 5.21 4.57
CA ARG A 107 -7.28 4.94 4.12
C ARG A 107 -6.20 5.45 5.06
N GLY A 108 -6.52 6.45 5.87
CA GLY A 108 -5.55 7.08 6.78
C GLY A 108 -4.42 7.80 6.03
N GLU A 109 -4.79 8.53 4.97
CA GLU A 109 -3.86 9.32 4.16
C GLU A 109 -4.33 10.76 4.13
N PRO A 110 -3.47 11.74 4.47
CA PRO A 110 -3.83 13.15 4.42
C PRO A 110 -4.04 13.62 2.98
N GLU A 111 -4.83 14.65 2.78
CA GLU A 111 -4.77 15.43 1.55
C GLU A 111 -3.43 16.18 1.49
N LEU A 112 -3.02 16.61 0.31
CA LEU A 112 -1.75 17.32 0.13
C LEU A 112 -1.73 18.61 0.96
N GLU A 113 -2.83 19.35 0.94
CA GLU A 113 -2.99 20.59 1.69
C GLU A 113 -2.94 20.35 3.20
N ASP A 114 -3.61 19.30 3.69
CA ASP A 114 -3.64 18.94 5.12
C ASP A 114 -2.22 18.55 5.61
N ALA A 115 -1.47 17.80 4.78
CA ALA A 115 -0.09 17.42 5.08
C ALA A 115 0.84 18.64 5.11
N PHE A 116 0.69 19.54 4.14
CA PHE A 116 1.47 20.76 4.04
C PHE A 116 1.18 21.71 5.23
N GLU A 117 -0.10 21.93 5.54
CA GLU A 117 -0.52 22.76 6.67
C GLU A 117 -0.02 22.21 8.02
N TRP A 118 -0.12 20.90 8.22
CA TRP A 118 0.42 20.24 9.41
C TRP A 118 1.94 20.47 9.54
N THR A 119 2.65 20.31 8.43
CA THR A 119 4.10 20.50 8.40
C THR A 119 4.45 21.96 8.72
N CYS A 120 3.75 22.92 8.12
CA CYS A 120 3.95 24.34 8.42
C CYS A 120 3.70 24.71 9.89
N LYS A 121 2.77 24.02 10.56
CA LYS A 121 2.48 24.26 11.99
C LYS A 121 3.48 23.61 12.94
N ASN A 122 4.08 22.49 12.54
CA ASN A 122 4.89 21.65 13.44
C ASN A 122 6.41 21.75 13.20
N ILE A 123 6.82 22.53 12.19
CA ILE A 123 8.22 22.69 11.80
C ILE A 123 8.52 24.17 11.55
N SER A 124 9.74 24.62 11.91
CA SER A 124 10.16 25.99 11.68
C SER A 124 10.22 26.32 10.19
N GLN A 125 9.37 27.23 9.75
CA GLN A 125 9.31 27.71 8.37
C GLN A 125 10.48 28.68 8.03
N GLU A 126 11.15 29.23 9.03
CA GLU A 126 12.36 30.01 8.86
C GLU A 126 13.54 29.11 8.43
N LYS A 127 13.56 27.89 8.99
CA LYS A 127 14.61 26.90 8.71
C LYS A 127 14.33 26.09 7.43
N TYR A 128 13.07 25.69 7.20
CA TYR A 128 12.66 24.83 6.10
C TYR A 128 11.53 25.45 5.31
N LYS A 129 11.75 25.79 4.06
CA LYS A 129 10.72 26.38 3.20
C LYS A 129 9.92 25.30 2.48
N GLY A 130 8.64 25.15 2.84
CA GLY A 130 7.74 24.25 2.18
C GLY A 130 7.24 24.78 0.83
N ILE A 131 7.22 23.92 -0.17
CA ILE A 131 6.72 24.21 -1.51
C ILE A 131 5.61 23.23 -1.85
N ILE A 132 4.53 23.75 -2.41
CA ILE A 132 3.39 22.97 -2.91
C ILE A 132 3.14 23.34 -4.36
N LEU A 133 2.92 22.35 -5.22
CA LEU A 133 2.81 22.54 -6.66
C LEU A 133 1.54 21.89 -7.22
N ASN A 134 0.92 22.53 -8.18
CA ASN A 134 -0.09 21.90 -9.04
C ASN A 134 0.56 21.09 -10.17
N ASN A 135 -0.23 20.29 -10.87
CA ASN A 135 0.16 19.68 -12.12
C ASN A 135 0.65 20.75 -13.11
N ASP A 136 1.64 20.40 -13.93
CA ASP A 136 2.25 21.29 -14.93
C ASP A 136 2.89 22.56 -14.33
N SER A 137 3.26 22.51 -13.05
CA SER A 137 4.04 23.54 -12.39
C SER A 137 5.46 23.07 -12.13
N TRP A 138 6.39 24.00 -12.09
CA TRP A 138 7.78 23.76 -11.72
C TRP A 138 8.24 24.72 -10.63
N PHE A 139 9.29 24.31 -9.94
CA PHE A 139 9.95 25.11 -8.92
C PHE A 139 11.42 25.28 -9.29
N ASN A 140 11.89 26.53 -9.28
CA ASN A 140 13.30 26.86 -9.51
C ASN A 140 14.02 26.98 -8.16
N ILE A 141 14.97 26.09 -7.92
CA ILE A 141 15.73 25.99 -6.66
C ILE A 141 16.62 27.21 -6.45
N ASP A 142 17.22 27.77 -7.52
CA ASP A 142 18.14 28.93 -7.42
C ASP A 142 17.41 30.20 -6.99
N THR A 143 16.27 30.47 -7.63
CA THR A 143 15.47 31.67 -7.35
C THR A 143 14.50 31.50 -6.19
N GLY A 144 14.18 30.24 -5.83
CA GLY A 144 13.16 29.92 -4.82
C GLY A 144 11.73 30.25 -5.26
N THR A 145 11.46 30.23 -6.58
CA THR A 145 10.17 30.63 -7.15
C THR A 145 9.46 29.47 -7.85
N SER A 146 8.15 29.44 -7.74
CA SER A 146 7.28 28.52 -8.50
C SER A 146 6.75 29.18 -9.76
N SER A 147 6.51 28.40 -10.83
CA SER A 147 5.98 28.90 -12.11
C SER A 147 4.56 29.44 -12.01
N LYS A 148 3.79 28.94 -11.03
CA LYS A 148 2.40 29.32 -10.79
C LYS A 148 2.15 29.31 -9.28
N GLU A 149 1.22 30.15 -8.85
CA GLU A 149 0.64 30.04 -7.51
C GLU A 149 -0.14 28.74 -7.37
N TYR A 150 -0.08 28.12 -6.18
CA TYR A 150 -0.80 26.90 -5.90
C TYR A 150 -2.31 27.17 -5.80
N SER A 151 -3.10 26.37 -6.52
CA SER A 151 -4.56 26.38 -6.44
C SER A 151 -5.05 25.03 -5.90
N PRO A 152 -5.69 24.98 -4.74
CA PRO A 152 -6.16 23.73 -4.15
C PRO A 152 -7.31 23.12 -4.96
N VAL A 153 -7.42 21.80 -4.92
CA VAL A 153 -8.54 21.08 -5.52
C VAL A 153 -9.80 21.30 -4.67
N ASP A 154 -10.91 21.72 -5.30
CA ASP A 154 -12.19 21.86 -4.61
C ASP A 154 -12.65 20.50 -4.07
N LYS A 155 -12.89 20.43 -2.74
CA LYS A 155 -13.27 19.17 -2.05
C LYS A 155 -14.66 18.68 -2.50
N LYS A 156 -15.58 19.58 -2.86
CA LYS A 156 -16.93 19.21 -3.33
C LYS A 156 -16.88 18.66 -4.74
N ASP A 157 -16.12 19.28 -5.63
CA ASP A 157 -15.93 18.80 -7.00
C ASP A 157 -15.22 17.45 -7.01
N LYS A 158 -14.20 17.27 -6.17
CA LYS A 158 -13.52 15.98 -5.97
C LYS A 158 -14.50 14.90 -5.51
N LYS A 159 -15.33 15.19 -4.50
CA LYS A 159 -16.34 14.24 -4.00
C LYS A 159 -17.33 13.88 -5.10
N LYS A 160 -17.87 14.88 -5.82
CA LYS A 160 -18.79 14.68 -6.93
C LYS A 160 -18.17 13.81 -8.03
N TYR A 161 -16.91 14.04 -8.39
CA TYR A 161 -16.20 13.23 -9.38
C TYR A 161 -16.02 11.77 -8.92
N ILE A 162 -15.71 11.55 -7.66
CA ILE A 162 -15.62 10.19 -7.09
C ILE A 162 -16.97 9.47 -7.19
N GLU A 163 -18.05 10.14 -6.80
CA GLU A 163 -19.40 9.58 -6.78
C GLU A 163 -19.99 9.37 -8.17
N SER A 164 -19.79 10.32 -9.10
CA SER A 164 -20.43 10.29 -10.43
C SER A 164 -19.59 9.63 -11.51
N VAL A 165 -18.28 9.47 -11.33
CA VAL A 165 -17.38 8.92 -12.36
C VAL A 165 -16.60 7.72 -11.82
N LEU A 166 -15.86 7.88 -10.72
CA LEU A 166 -14.96 6.83 -10.26
C LEU A 166 -15.70 5.61 -9.70
N SER A 167 -16.85 5.80 -9.05
CA SER A 167 -17.64 4.70 -8.46
C SER A 167 -18.18 3.72 -9.52
N TYR A 168 -18.37 4.15 -10.75
CA TYR A 168 -18.86 3.31 -11.85
C TYR A 168 -17.75 2.59 -12.63
N LYS A 169 -16.50 2.88 -12.36
CA LYS A 169 -15.39 2.20 -13.04
C LYS A 169 -15.33 0.73 -12.63
N LYS A 170 -15.20 -0.13 -13.64
CA LYS A 170 -14.95 -1.57 -13.43
C LYS A 170 -13.46 -1.84 -13.45
N PHE A 171 -13.04 -2.81 -12.65
CA PHE A 171 -11.67 -3.34 -12.71
C PHE A 171 -11.50 -4.26 -13.92
N ASN A 172 -10.29 -4.38 -14.44
CA ASN A 172 -10.02 -5.16 -15.66
C ASN A 172 -10.51 -6.60 -15.57
N TYR A 173 -10.35 -7.26 -14.43
CA TYR A 173 -10.84 -8.63 -14.23
C TYR A 173 -12.37 -8.73 -14.21
N GLU A 174 -13.10 -7.65 -13.99
CA GLU A 174 -14.57 -7.65 -13.95
C GLU A 174 -15.21 -7.74 -15.34
N PHE A 175 -14.42 -7.59 -16.40
CA PHE A 175 -14.87 -7.81 -17.78
C PHE A 175 -14.80 -9.28 -18.20
N GLU A 176 -14.15 -10.15 -17.42
CA GLU A 176 -14.13 -11.58 -17.67
C GLU A 176 -15.30 -12.29 -17.01
N SER A 177 -15.69 -13.45 -17.54
CA SER A 177 -16.66 -14.34 -16.90
C SER A 177 -16.07 -14.97 -15.63
N LYS A 178 -16.88 -15.18 -14.61
CA LYS A 178 -16.43 -15.89 -13.40
C LYS A 178 -16.09 -17.34 -13.76
N PRO A 179 -14.93 -17.85 -13.37
CA PRO A 179 -14.60 -19.27 -13.53
C PRO A 179 -15.37 -20.15 -12.54
N LYS A 180 -15.39 -21.44 -12.80
CA LYS A 180 -15.81 -22.45 -11.82
C LYS A 180 -14.74 -22.58 -10.73
N ALA A 181 -15.18 -22.97 -9.53
CA ALA A 181 -14.26 -23.22 -8.41
C ALA A 181 -13.21 -24.29 -8.71
N SER A 182 -13.57 -25.33 -9.48
CA SER A 182 -12.62 -26.37 -9.92
C SER A 182 -11.47 -25.85 -10.77
N GLU A 183 -11.74 -24.96 -11.74
CA GLU A 183 -10.69 -24.36 -12.59
C GLU A 183 -9.65 -23.59 -11.78
N VAL A 184 -10.07 -22.93 -10.70
CA VAL A 184 -9.18 -22.18 -9.82
C VAL A 184 -8.42 -23.12 -8.89
N TYR A 185 -9.09 -24.14 -8.37
CA TYR A 185 -8.49 -25.14 -7.49
C TYR A 185 -7.37 -25.93 -8.18
N ASP A 186 -7.54 -26.28 -9.45
CA ASP A 186 -6.54 -27.01 -10.25
C ASP A 186 -5.22 -26.21 -10.42
N LEU A 187 -5.28 -24.90 -10.35
CA LEU A 187 -4.07 -24.05 -10.39
C LEU A 187 -3.31 -24.00 -9.06
N MET A 188 -3.93 -24.36 -7.95
CA MET A 188 -3.37 -24.12 -6.61
C MET A 188 -2.24 -25.06 -6.23
N GLY A 189 -2.24 -26.29 -6.75
CA GLY A 189 -1.19 -27.26 -6.44
C GLY A 189 0.19 -26.76 -6.81
N LYS A 190 0.35 -26.30 -8.04
CA LYS A 190 1.62 -25.75 -8.53
C LYS A 190 1.98 -24.42 -7.88
N ALA A 191 0.98 -23.57 -7.62
CA ALA A 191 1.17 -22.32 -6.89
C ALA A 191 1.71 -22.59 -5.48
N TYR A 192 1.19 -23.63 -4.80
CA TYR A 192 1.70 -24.04 -3.49
C TYR A 192 3.12 -24.55 -3.52
N GLU A 193 3.52 -25.32 -4.54
CA GLU A 193 4.91 -25.75 -4.71
C GLU A 193 5.87 -24.55 -4.76
N ASN A 194 5.51 -23.51 -5.52
CA ASN A 194 6.31 -22.31 -5.63
C ASN A 194 6.35 -21.53 -4.28
N PHE A 195 5.21 -21.39 -3.62
CA PHE A 195 5.12 -20.82 -2.26
C PHE A 195 6.04 -21.57 -1.28
N GLU A 196 5.95 -22.90 -1.26
CA GLU A 196 6.72 -23.76 -0.36
C GLU A 196 8.23 -23.70 -0.62
N LYS A 197 8.63 -23.67 -1.89
CA LYS A 197 10.03 -23.49 -2.29
C LYS A 197 10.62 -22.20 -1.73
N ILE A 198 9.87 -21.10 -1.78
CA ILE A 198 10.31 -19.81 -1.23
C ILE A 198 10.32 -19.85 0.28
N ARG A 199 9.28 -20.43 0.90
CA ARG A 199 9.20 -20.58 2.36
C ARG A 199 10.43 -21.31 2.91
N GLN A 200 10.82 -22.43 2.27
CA GLN A 200 12.01 -23.20 2.62
C GLN A 200 13.29 -22.38 2.41
N LYS A 201 13.41 -21.68 1.25
CA LYS A 201 14.58 -20.87 0.94
C LYS A 201 14.86 -19.79 1.99
N ILE A 202 13.82 -19.17 2.55
CA ILE A 202 13.96 -18.13 3.59
C ILE A 202 13.90 -18.71 5.01
N ASN A 203 13.85 -20.04 5.15
CA ASN A 203 13.75 -20.77 6.41
C ASN A 203 12.64 -20.22 7.33
N TRP A 204 11.45 -19.95 6.75
CA TRP A 204 10.33 -19.37 7.47
C TRP A 204 9.25 -20.43 7.74
N ILE A 205 8.77 -20.52 8.98
CA ILE A 205 7.71 -21.43 9.41
C ILE A 205 6.70 -20.66 10.27
N SER A 206 5.42 -20.94 10.06
CA SER A 206 4.35 -20.39 10.89
C SER A 206 3.19 -21.38 10.99
N ASN A 207 2.54 -21.39 12.14
CA ASN A 207 1.28 -22.11 12.34
C ASN A 207 0.06 -21.34 11.81
N THR A 208 0.26 -20.11 11.31
CA THR A 208 -0.80 -19.33 10.66
C THR A 208 -1.23 -20.02 9.38
N ILE A 209 -2.53 -20.14 9.17
CA ILE A 209 -3.11 -20.62 7.91
C ILE A 209 -3.61 -19.41 7.13
N ILE A 210 -3.21 -19.29 5.86
CA ILE A 210 -3.78 -18.33 4.93
C ILE A 210 -5.03 -18.99 4.34
N ILE A 211 -6.16 -18.29 4.36
CA ILE A 211 -7.42 -18.79 3.81
C ILE A 211 -7.83 -17.88 2.66
N LEU A 212 -7.82 -18.41 1.45
CA LEU A 212 -8.39 -17.72 0.29
C LEU A 212 -9.88 -17.98 0.26
N LYS A 213 -10.68 -16.90 0.34
CA LYS A 213 -12.13 -16.94 0.35
C LYS A 213 -12.69 -16.24 -0.87
N THR A 214 -13.54 -16.92 -1.65
CA THR A 214 -14.14 -16.37 -2.87
C THR A 214 -15.46 -17.07 -3.19
N ASN A 215 -16.25 -16.51 -4.14
CA ASN A 215 -17.45 -17.12 -4.66
C ASN A 215 -17.30 -17.35 -6.16
N ASP A 216 -17.68 -18.56 -6.59
CA ASP A 216 -17.61 -18.96 -7.99
C ASP A 216 -18.78 -18.40 -8.83
N ILE A 217 -18.90 -18.89 -10.08
CA ILE A 217 -19.97 -18.48 -11.01
C ILE A 217 -21.37 -18.81 -10.48
N ASN A 218 -21.51 -19.86 -9.68
CA ASN A 218 -22.78 -20.30 -9.08
C ASN A 218 -23.04 -19.60 -7.73
N ASN A 219 -22.20 -18.67 -7.29
CA ASN A 219 -22.15 -18.06 -5.96
C ASN A 219 -21.86 -19.08 -4.83
N GLU A 220 -21.32 -20.25 -5.16
CA GLU A 220 -20.84 -21.20 -4.17
C GLU A 220 -19.55 -20.67 -3.55
N GLU A 221 -19.51 -20.66 -2.21
CA GLU A 221 -18.36 -20.21 -1.46
C GLU A 221 -17.23 -21.24 -1.54
N LEU A 222 -16.04 -20.77 -1.90
CA LEU A 222 -14.80 -21.55 -1.91
C LEU A 222 -13.85 -20.98 -0.85
N MET A 223 -13.48 -21.82 0.12
CA MET A 223 -12.44 -21.52 1.10
C MET A 223 -11.30 -22.52 0.99
N ILE A 224 -10.08 -22.03 0.75
CA ILE A 224 -8.86 -22.84 0.64
C ILE A 224 -7.87 -22.39 1.67
N GLY A 225 -7.48 -23.29 2.56
CA GLY A 225 -6.42 -23.10 3.53
C GLY A 225 -5.06 -23.42 2.93
N ILE A 226 -4.13 -22.50 3.03
CA ILE A 226 -2.72 -22.62 2.64
C ILE A 226 -1.88 -22.71 3.91
N SER A 227 -1.22 -23.84 4.09
CA SER A 227 -0.36 -24.07 5.24
C SER A 227 0.97 -23.32 5.08
N CYS A 228 1.41 -22.64 6.16
CA CYS A 228 2.72 -21.99 6.22
C CYS A 228 3.79 -22.86 6.93
N ASN A 229 3.56 -24.16 7.08
CA ASN A 229 4.48 -25.11 7.73
C ASN A 229 4.65 -26.42 6.92
N GLY A 230 4.36 -26.43 5.64
CA GLY A 230 4.60 -27.55 4.73
C GLY A 230 3.48 -28.60 4.67
N LYS A 231 2.32 -28.36 5.34
CA LYS A 231 1.21 -29.34 5.36
C LYS A 231 0.28 -29.30 4.13
N GLY A 232 0.62 -28.49 3.13
CA GLY A 232 -0.15 -28.45 1.88
C GLY A 232 -1.29 -27.43 1.88
N ILE A 233 -2.21 -27.62 0.93
CA ILE A 233 -3.45 -26.86 0.80
C ILE A 233 -4.64 -27.79 1.05
N ASN A 234 -5.69 -27.26 1.66
CA ASN A 234 -6.90 -28.02 1.95
C ASN A 234 -8.15 -27.16 1.76
N LYS A 235 -9.25 -27.77 1.30
CA LYS A 235 -10.56 -27.12 1.39
C LYS A 235 -10.93 -26.94 2.86
N ILE A 236 -11.41 -25.76 3.22
CA ILE A 236 -11.84 -25.41 4.57
C ILE A 236 -13.33 -25.07 4.54
N ASN A 237 -14.01 -25.38 5.61
CA ASN A 237 -15.39 -24.95 5.86
C ASN A 237 -15.43 -24.11 7.15
N GLU A 238 -16.58 -23.48 7.41
CA GLU A 238 -16.78 -22.63 8.60
C GLU A 238 -16.49 -23.36 9.92
N ASN A 239 -16.83 -24.66 10.02
CA ASN A 239 -16.57 -25.45 11.23
C ASN A 239 -15.07 -25.67 11.45
N THR A 240 -14.32 -25.85 10.38
CA THR A 240 -12.85 -25.97 10.45
C THR A 240 -12.24 -24.62 10.78
N LEU A 241 -12.71 -23.53 10.16
CA LEU A 241 -12.25 -22.17 10.41
C LEU A 241 -12.33 -21.80 11.90
N ARG A 242 -13.49 -22.09 12.54
CA ARG A 242 -13.71 -21.76 13.97
C ARG A 242 -12.78 -22.49 14.94
N LYS A 243 -12.11 -23.56 14.49
CA LYS A 243 -11.17 -24.35 15.31
C LYS A 243 -9.72 -23.88 15.15
N LEU A 244 -9.44 -22.93 14.24
CA LEU A 244 -8.11 -22.42 14.01
C LEU A 244 -7.77 -21.32 15.01
N GLU A 245 -6.63 -21.42 15.64
CA GLU A 245 -6.13 -20.43 16.62
C GLU A 245 -5.51 -19.22 15.93
N GLN A 246 -4.87 -19.42 14.78
CA GLN A 246 -4.19 -18.37 14.02
C GLN A 246 -4.48 -18.53 12.51
N TYR A 247 -5.14 -17.55 11.95
CA TYR A 247 -5.40 -17.54 10.52
C TYR A 247 -5.56 -16.12 9.97
N MET A 248 -5.41 -16.03 8.67
CA MET A 248 -5.71 -14.81 7.90
C MET A 248 -6.59 -15.19 6.71
N VAL A 249 -7.83 -14.73 6.73
CA VAL A 249 -8.71 -14.83 5.56
C VAL A 249 -8.39 -13.68 4.61
N ILE A 250 -8.20 -14.02 3.34
CA ILE A 250 -8.10 -13.09 2.22
C ILE A 250 -9.30 -13.32 1.32
N SER A 251 -10.26 -12.41 1.37
CA SER A 251 -11.44 -12.44 0.51
C SER A 251 -11.20 -11.63 -0.75
N LEU A 252 -11.46 -12.22 -1.91
CA LEU A 252 -11.22 -11.59 -3.20
C LEU A 252 -12.16 -12.13 -4.29
N ASP A 253 -12.23 -11.40 -5.41
CA ASP A 253 -12.97 -11.85 -6.60
C ASP A 253 -12.29 -13.07 -7.22
N ILE A 254 -13.06 -14.11 -7.59
CA ILE A 254 -12.52 -15.36 -8.14
C ILE A 254 -11.78 -15.16 -9.48
N ARG A 255 -12.15 -14.16 -10.27
CA ARG A 255 -11.47 -13.80 -11.52
C ARG A 255 -10.08 -13.24 -11.24
N LEU A 256 -9.98 -12.37 -10.23
CA LEU A 256 -8.69 -11.86 -9.77
C LEU A 256 -7.83 -13.00 -9.18
N LEU A 257 -8.43 -13.91 -8.39
CA LEU A 257 -7.72 -15.08 -7.86
C LEU A 257 -7.14 -15.94 -8.99
N LYS A 258 -7.93 -16.20 -10.05
CA LYS A 258 -7.43 -16.91 -11.24
C LYS A 258 -6.24 -16.18 -11.88
N TRP A 259 -6.30 -14.86 -12.03
CA TRP A 259 -5.20 -14.08 -12.58
C TRP A 259 -3.94 -14.14 -11.70
N LEU A 260 -4.09 -14.03 -10.39
CA LEU A 260 -2.98 -14.15 -9.43
C LEU A 260 -2.33 -15.52 -9.49
N LEU A 261 -3.13 -16.58 -9.63
CA LEU A 261 -2.63 -17.96 -9.78
C LEU A 261 -1.95 -18.22 -11.13
N ILE A 262 -2.37 -17.56 -12.20
CA ILE A 262 -1.65 -17.60 -13.48
C ILE A 262 -0.26 -16.98 -13.33
N GLY A 263 -0.14 -15.85 -12.61
CA GLY A 263 1.13 -15.26 -12.26
C GLY A 263 1.31 -13.80 -12.68
N PRO A 264 2.52 -13.23 -12.46
CA PRO A 264 2.78 -11.79 -12.56
C PRO A 264 2.51 -11.15 -13.91
N GLN A 265 2.44 -11.93 -14.98
CA GLN A 265 2.07 -11.45 -16.33
C GLN A 265 0.59 -11.00 -16.41
N LYS A 266 -0.26 -11.55 -15.54
CA LYS A 266 -1.68 -11.19 -15.44
C LYS A 266 -1.95 -10.29 -14.24
N ALA A 267 -1.55 -10.73 -13.04
CA ALA A 267 -1.65 -9.98 -11.80
C ALA A 267 -0.64 -10.49 -10.77
N ASN A 268 -0.25 -9.63 -9.83
CA ASN A 268 0.58 -10.03 -8.70
C ASN A 268 -0.06 -9.65 -7.37
N TRP A 269 0.27 -10.41 -6.32
CA TRP A 269 -0.32 -10.27 -4.99
C TRP A 269 -0.04 -8.91 -4.35
N SER A 270 1.17 -8.35 -4.52
CA SER A 270 1.51 -7.03 -3.97
C SER A 270 0.65 -5.92 -4.59
N ASN A 271 0.46 -5.93 -5.91
CA ASN A 271 -0.38 -4.92 -6.57
C ASN A 271 -1.86 -5.10 -6.21
N ALA A 272 -2.32 -6.34 -6.04
CA ALA A 272 -3.69 -6.62 -5.59
C ALA A 272 -3.93 -6.12 -4.16
N ASP A 273 -2.95 -6.28 -3.27
CA ASP A 273 -2.98 -5.75 -1.91
C ASP A 273 -2.98 -4.22 -1.90
N LEU A 274 -1.96 -3.59 -2.51
CA LEU A 274 -1.81 -2.13 -2.58
C LEU A 274 -2.99 -1.46 -3.29
N GLY A 275 -3.56 -2.11 -4.31
CA GLY A 275 -4.75 -1.67 -5.04
C GLY A 275 -6.07 -1.87 -4.28
N SER A 276 -6.03 -2.37 -3.05
CA SER A 276 -7.21 -2.60 -2.19
C SER A 276 -8.21 -3.62 -2.76
N HIS A 277 -7.72 -4.56 -3.56
CA HIS A 277 -8.55 -5.64 -4.14
C HIS A 277 -8.74 -6.84 -3.19
N LEU A 278 -7.91 -6.91 -2.14
CA LEU A 278 -7.95 -7.97 -1.13
C LEU A 278 -8.62 -7.44 0.14
N LYS A 279 -9.50 -8.23 0.74
CA LYS A 279 -10.11 -7.92 2.03
C LYS A 279 -9.59 -8.92 3.05
N TYR A 280 -9.30 -8.44 4.24
CA TYR A 280 -8.61 -9.21 5.27
C TYR A 280 -9.47 -9.38 6.51
N ASP A 281 -9.53 -10.63 7.00
CA ASP A 281 -9.97 -10.93 8.35
C ASP A 281 -8.87 -11.75 9.03
N ARG A 282 -8.41 -11.30 10.19
CA ARG A 282 -7.23 -11.86 10.83
C ARG A 282 -7.49 -12.15 12.30
N VAL A 283 -7.24 -13.40 12.69
CA VAL A 283 -7.26 -13.83 14.08
C VAL A 283 -5.84 -14.21 14.51
N GLY A 284 -5.44 -13.74 15.71
CA GLY A 284 -4.05 -13.81 16.11
C GLY A 284 -3.23 -12.63 15.61
N SER A 285 -2.32 -12.16 16.39
CA SER A 285 -2.00 -10.74 16.51
C SER A 285 -0.98 -10.16 15.55
N VAL A 286 -0.26 -10.89 14.74
CA VAL A 286 0.96 -10.26 14.22
C VAL A 286 1.06 -10.31 12.71
N TYR A 287 1.32 -9.10 12.12
CA TYR A 287 1.85 -8.99 10.77
C TYR A 287 3.11 -9.86 10.63
N LYS A 288 3.04 -10.83 9.74
CA LYS A 288 4.15 -11.76 9.48
C LYS A 288 4.71 -11.47 8.09
N ARG A 289 5.82 -10.75 8.03
CA ARG A 289 6.47 -10.37 6.76
C ARG A 289 6.75 -11.58 5.86
N GLY A 290 7.18 -12.70 6.43
CA GLY A 290 7.43 -13.95 5.71
C GLY A 290 6.20 -14.50 5.01
N LEU A 291 4.99 -14.34 5.60
CA LEU A 291 3.73 -14.75 4.99
C LEU A 291 3.48 -14.02 3.67
N PHE A 292 3.53 -12.68 3.69
CA PHE A 292 3.31 -11.87 2.49
C PHE A 292 4.41 -12.09 1.46
N TYR A 293 5.65 -12.27 1.89
CA TYR A 293 6.76 -12.58 0.99
C TYR A 293 6.53 -13.89 0.25
N CYS A 294 6.13 -14.96 0.95
CA CYS A 294 5.81 -16.25 0.34
C CYS A 294 4.55 -16.18 -0.55
N LEU A 295 3.51 -15.43 -0.12
CA LEU A 295 2.29 -15.26 -0.89
C LEU A 295 2.55 -14.63 -2.26
N ASN A 296 3.52 -13.71 -2.36
CA ASN A 296 3.92 -13.12 -3.63
C ASN A 296 4.45 -14.14 -4.66
N HIS A 297 4.76 -15.36 -4.21
CA HIS A 297 5.19 -16.48 -5.07
C HIS A 297 4.13 -17.58 -5.20
N PHE A 298 2.91 -17.34 -4.70
CA PHE A 298 1.79 -18.27 -4.84
C PHE A 298 1.13 -18.11 -6.21
N PHE A 299 1.78 -18.65 -7.24
CA PHE A 299 1.32 -18.63 -8.63
C PHE A 299 1.93 -19.78 -9.45
N ASN A 300 1.37 -20.04 -10.62
CA ASN A 300 1.71 -21.19 -11.50
C ASN A 300 2.85 -20.95 -12.48
N ALA A 301 3.17 -19.71 -12.81
CA ALA A 301 4.22 -19.39 -13.78
C ALA A 301 5.58 -19.97 -13.36
N ARG A 302 6.35 -20.43 -14.36
CA ARG A 302 7.70 -20.97 -14.18
C ARG A 302 8.73 -19.89 -13.96
#